data_f3c03d3f95fceae985c84662a34a9468
#
_entry.id   f3c03d3f95fceae985c84662a34a9468
#
_cell.length_a   1.000
_cell.length_b   1.000
_cell.length_c   1.000
_cell.angle_alpha   90.00
_cell.angle_beta   90.00
_cell.angle_gamma   90.00
#
_symmetry.space_group_name_H-M   'P 1'
#
loop_
_entity.id
_entity.type
_entity.pdbx_description
1 polymer ?
#
loop_
_entity_poly.entity_id
_entity_poly.type
_entity_poly.pdbx_seq_one_letter_code
_entity_poly.pdbx_strand_id
1 'polypeptide(L)'
;YMNSSADIKAFCGEHGGIVCTSSNAEKIFRWAFEQGEKLFFMPDEQLGRNTAAKLGVDEIMVWDKSKHLGGNTAEQIKNAKIIVWKGYCHVHALKFTIENVKQLREKYPGIKIVVHPECTPDVVNACDAAGSTSFIIDYVKDAPKDSVIGIGTELNMVNRLYNEYKGEKTIVPVNSSICPDMMKISVYHLLYCLENLVSGDFAVEVND
;
A
#
# COMPACT_ATOMS: atom_id res chain seq x y z
N TYR A 1 -3.35 8.84 2.85
CA TYR A 1 -3.34 7.81 1.82
C TYR A 1 -4.76 7.51 1.34
N MET A 2 -4.94 7.27 0.05
CA MET A 2 -6.25 7.13 -0.60
C MET A 2 -7.16 6.06 0.01
N ASN A 3 -6.59 5.01 0.60
CA ASN A 3 -7.35 3.96 1.28
C ASN A 3 -7.81 4.41 2.67
N SER A 4 -8.63 5.46 2.69
CA SER A 4 -9.25 6.09 3.85
C SER A 4 -10.68 6.52 3.52
N SER A 5 -11.48 6.86 4.54
CA SER A 5 -12.83 7.41 4.33
C SER A 5 -12.80 8.79 3.69
N ALA A 6 -13.93 9.21 3.12
CA ALA A 6 -14.09 10.55 2.53
C ALA A 6 -13.85 11.65 3.59
N ASP A 7 -14.41 11.48 4.80
CA ASP A 7 -14.24 12.44 5.90
C ASP A 7 -12.79 12.69 6.28
N ILE A 8 -11.96 11.63 6.29
CA ILE A 8 -10.51 11.76 6.57
C ILE A 8 -9.81 12.52 5.44
N LYS A 9 -10.24 12.35 4.20
CA LYS A 9 -9.68 13.07 3.05
C LYS A 9 -10.08 14.55 3.07
N ALA A 10 -11.34 14.84 3.38
CA ALA A 10 -11.83 16.22 3.58
C ALA A 10 -11.06 16.91 4.71
N PHE A 11 -10.99 16.28 5.90
CA PHE A 11 -10.19 16.78 7.03
C PHE A 11 -8.73 17.05 6.64
N CYS A 12 -8.12 16.16 5.86
CA CYS A 12 -6.76 16.36 5.38
C CYS A 12 -6.63 17.62 4.51
N GLY A 13 -7.57 17.83 3.57
CA GLY A 13 -7.61 19.01 2.71
C GLY A 13 -7.82 20.33 3.49
N GLU A 14 -8.79 20.33 4.42
CA GLU A 14 -9.08 21.48 5.30
C GLU A 14 -7.86 21.93 6.12
N HIS A 15 -6.94 21.01 6.41
CA HIS A 15 -5.71 21.28 7.18
C HIS A 15 -4.46 21.44 6.28
N GLY A 16 -4.65 21.75 5.00
CA GLY A 16 -3.55 21.99 4.06
C GLY A 16 -2.78 20.73 3.66
N GLY A 17 -3.35 19.56 3.91
CA GLY A 17 -2.79 18.29 3.49
C GLY A 17 -3.19 17.88 2.08
N ILE A 18 -2.72 16.73 1.65
CA ILE A 18 -2.99 16.19 0.31
C ILE A 18 -3.16 14.67 0.36
N VAL A 19 -3.99 14.13 -0.53
CA VAL A 19 -4.20 12.68 -0.68
C VAL A 19 -3.15 12.09 -1.61
N CYS A 20 -2.53 10.99 -1.20
CA CYS A 20 -1.58 10.25 -2.03
C CYS A 20 -2.07 8.83 -2.36
N THR A 21 -1.40 8.22 -3.32
CA THR A 21 -1.47 6.79 -3.64
C THR A 21 -0.11 6.14 -3.32
N SER A 22 -0.03 4.81 -3.35
CA SER A 22 1.25 4.11 -3.21
C SER A 22 2.25 4.44 -4.33
N SER A 23 1.77 4.91 -5.48
CA SER A 23 2.63 5.27 -6.62
C SER A 23 3.29 6.65 -6.50
N ASN A 24 2.71 7.57 -5.73
CA ASN A 24 3.22 8.93 -5.58
C ASN A 24 3.56 9.32 -4.14
N ALA A 25 3.47 8.38 -3.18
CA ALA A 25 3.70 8.66 -1.76
C ALA A 25 5.06 9.34 -1.51
N GLU A 26 6.13 8.89 -2.18
CA GLU A 26 7.45 9.52 -2.05
C GLU A 26 7.46 10.99 -2.49
N LYS A 27 6.81 11.29 -3.62
CA LYS A 27 6.71 12.68 -4.12
C LYS A 27 5.90 13.55 -3.16
N ILE A 28 4.83 13.00 -2.60
CA ILE A 28 3.98 13.70 -1.64
C ILE A 28 4.70 13.93 -0.31
N PHE A 29 5.51 12.99 0.16
CA PHE A 29 6.34 13.20 1.36
C PHE A 29 7.35 14.33 1.15
N ARG A 30 8.02 14.39 0.00
CA ARG A 30 8.92 15.49 -0.35
C ARG A 30 8.18 16.83 -0.38
N TRP A 31 7.04 16.88 -1.04
CA TRP A 31 6.19 18.05 -1.07
C TRP A 31 5.75 18.48 0.35
N ALA A 32 5.35 17.55 1.21
CA ALA A 32 4.93 17.84 2.57
C ALA A 32 6.06 18.48 3.41
N PHE A 33 7.30 18.04 3.22
CA PHE A 33 8.46 18.65 3.87
C PHE A 33 8.82 20.04 3.31
N GLU A 34 8.35 20.40 2.13
CA GLU A 34 8.43 21.78 1.62
C GLU A 34 7.38 22.69 2.29
N GLN A 35 6.27 22.11 2.80
CA GLN A 35 5.19 22.85 3.47
C GLN A 35 5.41 22.98 4.98
N GLY A 36 6.15 22.08 5.60
CA GLY A 36 6.36 22.05 7.04
C GLY A 36 7.43 21.08 7.50
N GLU A 37 7.76 21.17 8.79
CA GLU A 37 8.83 20.36 9.39
C GLU A 37 8.40 18.94 9.75
N LYS A 38 7.09 18.69 9.84
CA LYS A 38 6.52 17.42 10.28
C LYS A 38 5.43 16.95 9.34
N LEU A 39 5.44 15.65 9.07
CA LEU A 39 4.41 14.98 8.31
C LEU A 39 3.61 14.03 9.21
N PHE A 40 2.28 14.18 9.22
CA PHE A 40 1.38 13.16 9.76
C PHE A 40 0.80 12.33 8.61
N PHE A 41 1.14 11.06 8.56
CA PHE A 41 0.73 10.13 7.51
C PHE A 41 -0.29 9.12 8.02
N MET A 42 -1.40 9.01 7.33
CA MET A 42 -2.50 8.09 7.67
C MET A 42 -3.14 7.48 6.41
N PRO A 43 -3.83 6.33 6.49
CA PRO A 43 -4.00 5.48 7.66
C PRO A 43 -3.03 4.28 7.73
N ASP A 44 -2.11 4.10 6.77
CA ASP A 44 -1.26 2.91 6.65
C ASP A 44 0.15 3.15 7.20
N GLU A 45 0.46 2.49 8.32
CA GLU A 45 1.77 2.55 8.97
C GLU A 45 2.88 2.02 8.06
N GLN A 46 2.63 0.90 7.37
CA GLN A 46 3.68 0.19 6.64
C GLN A 46 4.11 0.98 5.39
N LEU A 47 3.14 1.51 4.64
CA LEU A 47 3.45 2.41 3.52
C LEU A 47 4.21 3.64 3.99
N GLY A 48 3.81 4.22 5.13
CA GLY A 48 4.50 5.37 5.73
C GLY A 48 5.95 5.04 6.08
N ARG A 49 6.21 3.93 6.76
CA ARG A 49 7.56 3.46 7.14
C ARG A 49 8.43 3.17 5.92
N ASN A 50 7.90 2.43 4.95
CA ASN A 50 8.63 2.08 3.73
C ASN A 50 8.94 3.31 2.87
N THR A 51 8.04 4.30 2.85
CA THR A 51 8.28 5.58 2.17
C THR A 51 9.34 6.40 2.90
N ALA A 52 9.29 6.49 4.22
CA ALA A 52 10.30 7.17 5.04
C ALA A 52 11.70 6.56 4.82
N ALA A 53 11.80 5.23 4.84
CA ALA A 53 13.06 4.52 4.59
C ALA A 53 13.64 4.83 3.20
N LYS A 54 12.81 4.89 2.15
CA LYS A 54 13.26 5.31 0.80
C LYS A 54 13.80 6.74 0.76
N LEU A 55 13.29 7.60 1.63
CA LEU A 55 13.71 9.00 1.74
C LEU A 55 14.90 9.20 2.67
N GLY A 56 15.34 8.15 3.39
CA GLY A 56 16.40 8.24 4.39
C GLY A 56 15.98 9.04 5.63
N VAL A 57 14.70 9.03 5.99
CA VAL A 57 14.17 9.71 7.17
C VAL A 57 13.99 8.69 8.29
N ASP A 58 14.81 8.79 9.32
CA ASP A 58 14.82 7.85 10.47
C ASP A 58 13.96 8.34 11.65
N GLU A 59 13.66 9.65 11.73
CA GLU A 59 12.88 10.26 12.80
C GLU A 59 11.38 10.00 12.61
N ILE A 60 11.01 8.74 12.65
CA ILE A 60 9.63 8.26 12.48
C ILE A 60 9.07 7.72 13.79
N MET A 61 7.82 8.04 14.09
CA MET A 61 7.08 7.47 15.23
C MET A 61 5.71 6.95 14.80
N VAL A 62 5.19 5.98 15.56
CA VAL A 62 3.86 5.42 15.35
C VAL A 62 2.89 6.04 16.33
N TRP A 63 1.74 6.51 15.86
CA TRP A 63 0.66 7.00 16.68
C TRP A 63 -0.42 5.93 16.87
N ASP A 64 -0.53 5.39 18.08
CA ASP A 64 -1.58 4.45 18.47
C ASP A 64 -2.71 5.21 19.17
N LYS A 65 -3.85 5.39 18.52
CA LYS A 65 -5.01 6.13 19.04
C LYS A 65 -5.56 5.59 20.36
N SER A 66 -5.26 4.33 20.71
CA SER A 66 -5.73 3.69 21.93
C SER A 66 -4.89 4.06 23.16
N LYS A 67 -3.78 4.78 22.97
CA LYS A 67 -2.83 5.10 24.02
C LYS A 67 -2.70 6.61 24.22
N HIS A 68 -2.43 7.00 25.48
CA HIS A 68 -2.09 8.39 25.78
C HIS A 68 -0.86 8.82 24.97
N LEU A 69 -0.89 10.01 24.36
CA LEU A 69 0.13 10.53 23.45
C LEU A 69 0.51 9.55 22.31
N GLY A 70 -0.45 8.73 21.87
CA GLY A 70 -0.17 7.72 20.86
C GLY A 70 0.78 6.61 21.29
N GLY A 71 1.04 6.48 22.60
CA GLY A 71 2.02 5.56 23.18
C GLY A 71 3.46 6.08 23.16
N ASN A 72 3.64 7.38 22.95
CA ASN A 72 4.95 8.03 22.81
C ASN A 72 5.20 9.02 23.95
N THR A 73 6.45 9.41 24.15
CA THR A 73 6.80 10.51 25.05
C THR A 73 6.66 11.86 24.33
N ALA A 74 6.51 12.94 25.11
CA ALA A 74 6.51 14.30 24.54
C ALA A 74 7.79 14.61 23.76
N GLU A 75 8.93 14.07 24.19
CA GLU A 75 10.21 14.24 23.51
C GLU A 75 10.24 13.50 22.15
N GLN A 76 9.73 12.26 22.09
CA GLN A 76 9.60 11.53 20.83
C GLN A 76 8.70 12.26 19.84
N ILE A 77 7.56 12.80 20.32
CA ILE A 77 6.64 13.60 19.49
C ILE A 77 7.34 14.85 18.97
N LYS A 78 8.11 15.53 19.84
CA LYS A 78 8.86 16.74 19.47
C LYS A 78 9.91 16.46 18.40
N ASN A 79 10.62 15.35 18.51
CA ASN A 79 11.75 15.02 17.63
C ASN A 79 11.35 14.29 16.35
N ALA A 80 10.14 13.71 16.29
CA ALA A 80 9.67 13.02 15.09
C ALA A 80 9.48 13.98 13.91
N LYS A 81 9.97 13.61 12.75
CA LYS A 81 9.69 14.26 11.46
C LYS A 81 8.48 13.62 10.77
N ILE A 82 8.32 12.32 10.92
CA ILE A 82 7.19 11.58 10.36
C ILE A 82 6.43 10.91 11.50
N ILE A 83 5.14 11.17 11.57
CA ILE A 83 4.21 10.51 12.48
C ILE A 83 3.30 9.65 11.62
N VAL A 84 3.35 8.32 11.79
CA VAL A 84 2.47 7.40 11.08
C VAL A 84 1.36 6.91 11.97
N TRP A 85 0.15 6.91 11.45
CA TRP A 85 -0.99 6.31 12.13
C TRP A 85 -0.83 4.79 12.21
N LYS A 86 -1.12 4.21 13.38
CA LYS A 86 -1.13 2.76 13.58
C LYS A 86 -2.35 2.12 12.91
N GLY A 87 -2.23 1.89 11.64
CA GLY A 87 -3.19 1.17 10.80
C GLY A 87 -2.43 0.39 9.74
N TYR A 88 -3.06 -0.58 9.13
CA TYR A 88 -2.41 -1.43 8.13
C TYR A 88 -3.43 -2.08 7.20
N CYS A 89 -2.99 -2.40 6.00
CA CYS A 89 -3.73 -3.25 5.09
C CYS A 89 -3.66 -4.70 5.56
N HIS A 90 -4.81 -5.31 5.87
CA HIS A 90 -4.85 -6.70 6.33
C HIS A 90 -4.37 -7.72 5.29
N VAL A 91 -4.39 -7.35 4.00
CA VAL A 91 -3.81 -8.15 2.94
C VAL A 91 -2.29 -8.09 3.01
N HIS A 92 -1.72 -6.91 2.83
CA HIS A 92 -0.28 -6.76 2.64
C HIS A 92 0.52 -6.96 3.94
N ALA A 93 0.03 -6.45 5.06
CA ALA A 93 0.75 -6.52 6.33
C ALA A 93 0.60 -7.87 7.06
N LEU A 94 -0.49 -8.63 6.81
CA LEU A 94 -0.74 -9.86 7.57
C LEU A 94 -0.56 -11.15 6.76
N LYS A 95 -0.69 -11.10 5.43
CA LYS A 95 -0.68 -12.31 4.59
C LYS A 95 0.68 -12.62 3.99
N PHE A 96 1.57 -11.64 3.91
CA PHE A 96 2.92 -11.84 3.39
C PHE A 96 3.92 -11.79 4.53
N THR A 97 4.73 -12.84 4.64
CA THR A 97 5.69 -13.04 5.72
C THR A 97 7.07 -13.36 5.15
N ILE A 98 8.12 -13.14 5.94
CA ILE A 98 9.48 -13.58 5.58
C ILE A 98 9.53 -15.07 5.28
N GLU A 99 8.74 -15.87 6.00
CA GLU A 99 8.67 -17.32 5.79
C GLU A 99 8.12 -17.65 4.40
N ASN A 100 7.09 -16.95 3.93
CA ASN A 100 6.59 -17.14 2.56
C ASN A 100 7.67 -16.81 1.52
N VAL A 101 8.45 -15.75 1.74
CA VAL A 101 9.57 -15.37 0.86
C VAL A 101 10.64 -16.47 0.82
N LYS A 102 11.03 -17.03 1.96
CA LYS A 102 12.01 -18.12 2.06
C LYS A 102 11.52 -19.37 1.34
N GLN A 103 10.30 -19.82 1.61
CA GLN A 103 9.70 -20.99 0.98
C GLN A 103 9.65 -20.86 -0.55
N LEU A 104 9.34 -19.66 -1.07
CA LEU A 104 9.38 -19.43 -2.51
C LEU A 104 10.79 -19.49 -3.09
N ARG A 105 11.79 -18.94 -2.40
CA ARG A 105 13.19 -19.00 -2.84
C ARG A 105 13.74 -20.41 -2.83
N GLU A 106 13.32 -21.25 -1.88
CA GLU A 106 13.66 -22.68 -1.82
C GLU A 106 12.99 -23.45 -2.96
N LYS A 107 11.70 -23.19 -3.21
CA LYS A 107 10.93 -23.88 -4.24
C LYS A 107 11.33 -23.49 -5.67
N TYR A 108 11.74 -22.24 -5.85
CA TYR A 108 12.11 -21.68 -7.15
C TYR A 108 13.47 -20.97 -7.05
N PRO A 109 14.60 -21.70 -7.15
CA PRO A 109 15.92 -21.08 -7.13
C PRO A 109 16.05 -19.98 -8.18
N GLY A 110 16.51 -18.81 -7.76
CA GLY A 110 16.65 -17.65 -8.65
C GLY A 110 15.38 -16.82 -8.87
N ILE A 111 14.28 -17.14 -8.21
CA ILE A 111 13.04 -16.35 -8.26
C ILE A 111 13.30 -14.90 -7.90
N LYS A 112 12.69 -13.99 -8.65
CA LYS A 112 12.59 -12.57 -8.31
C LYS A 112 11.27 -12.30 -7.62
N ILE A 113 11.31 -11.62 -6.47
CA ILE A 113 10.12 -11.37 -5.66
C ILE A 113 9.87 -9.86 -5.58
N VAL A 114 8.68 -9.45 -5.99
CA VAL A 114 8.23 -8.06 -5.91
C VAL A 114 6.97 -7.97 -5.06
N VAL A 115 6.92 -6.99 -4.14
CA VAL A 115 5.81 -6.84 -3.20
C VAL A 115 5.26 -5.42 -3.18
N HIS A 116 4.03 -5.27 -2.69
CA HIS A 116 3.44 -3.95 -2.46
C HIS A 116 4.05 -3.27 -1.21
N PRO A 117 4.24 -1.95 -1.21
CA PRO A 117 4.89 -1.24 -0.09
C PRO A 117 4.02 -1.13 1.18
N GLU A 118 2.80 -1.64 1.19
CA GLU A 118 2.00 -1.87 2.40
C GLU A 118 2.39 -3.17 3.14
N CYS A 119 3.33 -3.97 2.59
CA CYS A 119 3.96 -5.05 3.33
C CYS A 119 4.84 -4.49 4.45
N THR A 120 5.07 -5.30 5.49
CA THR A 120 5.95 -4.89 6.58
C THR A 120 7.37 -4.61 6.08
N PRO A 121 8.14 -3.69 6.71
CA PRO A 121 9.49 -3.33 6.25
C PRO A 121 10.44 -4.53 6.13
N ASP A 122 10.33 -5.51 7.02
CA ASP A 122 11.14 -6.72 6.99
C ASP A 122 10.84 -7.60 5.76
N VAL A 123 9.56 -7.69 5.36
CA VAL A 123 9.16 -8.39 4.12
C VAL A 123 9.66 -7.61 2.89
N VAL A 124 9.48 -6.29 2.87
CA VAL A 124 9.98 -5.44 1.79
C VAL A 124 11.48 -5.60 1.61
N ASN A 125 12.25 -5.59 2.71
CA ASN A 125 13.70 -5.75 2.69
C ASN A 125 14.17 -7.16 2.29
N ALA A 126 13.34 -8.19 2.49
CA ALA A 126 13.65 -9.57 2.08
C ALA A 126 13.36 -9.83 0.59
N CYS A 127 12.67 -8.92 -0.09
CA CYS A 127 12.30 -9.04 -1.49
C CYS A 127 13.25 -8.30 -2.43
N ASP A 128 13.18 -8.61 -3.74
CA ASP A 128 14.06 -7.98 -4.75
C ASP A 128 13.58 -6.57 -5.11
N ALA A 129 12.28 -6.31 -4.99
CA ALA A 129 11.68 -5.00 -5.27
C ALA A 129 10.38 -4.78 -4.50
N ALA A 130 10.04 -3.51 -4.27
CA ALA A 130 8.76 -3.11 -3.72
C ALA A 130 8.25 -1.84 -4.40
N GLY A 131 6.98 -1.86 -4.80
CA GLY A 131 6.34 -0.74 -5.47
C GLY A 131 4.83 -0.87 -5.60
N SER A 132 4.21 0.18 -6.12
CA SER A 132 2.77 0.23 -6.37
C SER A 132 2.30 -0.86 -7.33
N THR A 133 0.99 -1.01 -7.47
CA THR A 133 0.40 -1.94 -8.47
C THR A 133 0.92 -1.66 -9.87
N SER A 134 1.05 -0.40 -10.28
CA SER A 134 1.64 -0.03 -11.58
C SER A 134 3.10 -0.46 -11.68
N PHE A 135 3.88 -0.21 -10.65
CA PHE A 135 5.27 -0.66 -10.59
C PHE A 135 5.40 -2.18 -10.72
N ILE A 136 4.54 -2.95 -10.05
CA ILE A 136 4.54 -4.42 -10.15
C ILE A 136 4.22 -4.87 -11.58
N ILE A 137 3.27 -4.22 -12.25
CA ILE A 137 2.94 -4.51 -13.65
C ILE A 137 4.16 -4.27 -14.54
N ASP A 138 4.79 -3.11 -14.42
CA ASP A 138 5.97 -2.76 -15.21
C ASP A 138 7.15 -3.70 -14.91
N TYR A 139 7.37 -4.04 -13.63
CA TYR A 139 8.39 -4.99 -13.20
C TYR A 139 8.22 -6.37 -13.87
N VAL A 140 6.98 -6.87 -13.93
CA VAL A 140 6.68 -8.14 -14.63
C VAL A 140 6.85 -8.00 -16.12
N LYS A 141 6.39 -6.91 -16.72
CA LYS A 141 6.50 -6.63 -18.16
C LYS A 141 7.95 -6.60 -18.62
N ASP A 142 8.79 -5.88 -17.87
CA ASP A 142 10.20 -5.64 -18.24
C ASP A 142 11.13 -6.82 -17.88
N ALA A 143 10.65 -7.79 -17.11
CA ALA A 143 11.41 -8.99 -16.77
C ALA A 143 11.70 -9.82 -18.04
N PRO A 144 12.91 -10.44 -18.13
CA PRO A 144 13.25 -11.30 -19.25
C PRO A 144 12.26 -12.46 -19.45
N LYS A 145 12.20 -12.97 -20.68
CA LYS A 145 11.48 -14.23 -20.96
C LYS A 145 12.03 -15.36 -20.09
N ASP A 146 11.17 -16.30 -19.75
CA ASP A 146 11.45 -17.46 -18.87
C ASP A 146 11.77 -17.09 -17.42
N SER A 147 11.59 -15.81 -17.01
CA SER A 147 11.72 -15.39 -15.62
C SER A 147 10.69 -16.07 -14.72
N VAL A 148 11.11 -16.38 -13.49
CA VAL A 148 10.22 -16.79 -12.41
C VAL A 148 10.04 -15.62 -11.45
N ILE A 149 8.79 -15.15 -11.27
CA ILE A 149 8.48 -13.95 -10.50
C ILE A 149 7.44 -14.26 -9.43
N GLY A 150 7.81 -14.00 -8.18
CA GLY A 150 6.91 -14.04 -7.03
C GLY A 150 6.28 -12.66 -6.81
N ILE A 151 4.95 -12.59 -6.69
CA ILE A 151 4.24 -11.33 -6.51
C ILE A 151 3.50 -11.32 -5.17
N GLY A 152 3.82 -10.34 -4.30
CA GLY A 152 3.16 -10.11 -3.02
C GLY A 152 2.18 -8.94 -3.10
N THR A 153 1.00 -9.21 -3.67
CA THR A 153 -0.15 -8.31 -3.68
C THR A 153 -1.45 -9.14 -3.77
N GLU A 154 -2.58 -8.46 -3.94
CA GLU A 154 -3.90 -9.09 -4.03
C GLU A 154 -4.00 -10.08 -5.21
N LEU A 155 -4.63 -11.23 -4.95
CA LEU A 155 -4.58 -12.42 -5.82
C LEU A 155 -5.15 -12.18 -7.22
N ASN A 156 -6.19 -11.35 -7.38
CA ASN A 156 -6.78 -11.09 -8.71
C ASN A 156 -5.78 -10.40 -9.64
N MET A 157 -4.96 -9.51 -9.12
CA MET A 157 -3.89 -8.90 -9.89
C MET A 157 -2.83 -9.92 -10.29
N VAL A 158 -2.43 -10.80 -9.37
CA VAL A 158 -1.47 -11.89 -9.65
C VAL A 158 -2.01 -12.81 -10.74
N ASN A 159 -3.28 -13.22 -10.64
CA ASN A 159 -3.94 -14.07 -11.62
C ASN A 159 -4.04 -13.39 -13.01
N ARG A 160 -4.31 -12.07 -13.03
CA ARG A 160 -4.31 -11.31 -14.28
C ARG A 160 -2.95 -11.37 -14.96
N LEU A 161 -1.88 -11.07 -14.24
CA LEU A 161 -0.52 -11.11 -14.78
C LEU A 161 -0.10 -12.54 -15.17
N TYR A 162 -0.48 -13.54 -14.38
CA TYR A 162 -0.27 -14.95 -14.74
C TYR A 162 -0.91 -15.29 -16.09
N ASN A 163 -2.16 -14.89 -16.32
CA ASN A 163 -2.86 -15.17 -17.57
C ASN A 163 -2.27 -14.39 -18.76
N GLU A 164 -1.86 -13.14 -18.53
CA GLU A 164 -1.28 -12.26 -19.55
C GLU A 164 0.07 -12.78 -20.05
N TYR A 165 0.92 -13.29 -19.13
CA TYR A 165 2.28 -13.76 -19.46
C TYR A 165 2.42 -15.27 -19.48
N LYS A 166 1.30 -16.03 -19.55
CA LYS A 166 1.31 -17.47 -19.60
C LYS A 166 2.06 -18.00 -20.82
N GLY A 167 3.05 -18.85 -20.59
CA GLY A 167 3.94 -19.40 -21.65
C GLY A 167 5.16 -18.53 -21.96
N GLU A 168 5.25 -17.32 -21.38
CA GLU A 168 6.43 -16.46 -21.49
C GLU A 168 7.21 -16.38 -20.19
N LYS A 169 6.49 -16.29 -19.06
CA LYS A 169 7.06 -16.15 -17.72
C LYS A 169 6.30 -17.02 -16.72
N THR A 170 6.96 -17.41 -15.65
CA THR A 170 6.31 -18.11 -14.53
C THR A 170 5.97 -17.12 -13.43
N ILE A 171 4.70 -16.86 -13.21
CA ILE A 171 4.22 -15.93 -12.18
C ILE A 171 3.54 -16.72 -11.08
N VAL A 172 3.95 -16.47 -9.84
CA VAL A 172 3.43 -17.15 -8.66
C VAL A 172 3.09 -16.14 -7.56
N PRO A 173 2.01 -16.35 -6.79
CA PRO A 173 1.76 -15.51 -5.63
C PRO A 173 2.76 -15.82 -4.51
N VAL A 174 3.21 -14.80 -3.77
CA VAL A 174 3.98 -14.99 -2.53
C VAL A 174 3.16 -15.73 -1.49
N ASN A 175 1.88 -15.40 -1.41
CA ASN A 175 0.86 -16.14 -0.66
C ASN A 175 -0.50 -15.89 -1.31
N SER A 176 -1.44 -16.80 -1.13
CA SER A 176 -2.82 -16.59 -1.58
C SER A 176 -3.49 -15.54 -0.69
N SER A 177 -3.88 -14.43 -1.27
CA SER A 177 -4.44 -13.30 -0.53
C SER A 177 -5.53 -12.59 -1.32
N ILE A 178 -6.75 -12.71 -0.82
CA ILE A 178 -7.95 -12.06 -1.35
C ILE A 178 -8.28 -10.87 -0.46
N CYS A 179 -8.59 -9.73 -1.07
CA CYS A 179 -9.03 -8.54 -0.35
C CYS A 179 -10.56 -8.53 -0.22
N PRO A 180 -11.13 -8.68 1.00
CA PRO A 180 -12.57 -8.64 1.20
C PRO A 180 -13.20 -7.29 0.80
N ASP A 181 -12.45 -6.19 0.94
CA ASP A 181 -12.94 -4.87 0.55
C ASP A 181 -13.02 -4.71 -0.97
N MET A 182 -12.06 -5.22 -1.72
CA MET A 182 -12.14 -5.25 -3.18
C MET A 182 -13.27 -6.15 -3.68
N MET A 183 -13.59 -7.23 -2.96
CA MET A 183 -14.70 -8.12 -3.33
C MET A 183 -16.08 -7.49 -3.13
N LYS A 184 -16.19 -6.37 -2.40
CA LYS A 184 -17.43 -5.59 -2.33
C LYS A 184 -17.74 -4.89 -3.66
N ILE A 185 -16.74 -4.73 -4.54
CA ILE A 185 -16.91 -4.16 -5.87
C ILE A 185 -17.20 -5.30 -6.84
N SER A 186 -18.42 -5.35 -7.35
CA SER A 186 -18.85 -6.35 -8.34
C SER A 186 -19.51 -5.68 -9.55
N VAL A 187 -19.61 -6.41 -10.65
CA VAL A 187 -20.32 -5.94 -11.85
C VAL A 187 -21.75 -5.58 -11.53
N TYR A 188 -22.41 -6.33 -10.64
CA TYR A 188 -23.79 -6.06 -10.21
C TYR A 188 -23.90 -4.76 -9.40
N HIS A 189 -22.96 -4.51 -8.48
CA HIS A 189 -22.92 -3.25 -7.73
C HIS A 189 -22.63 -2.06 -8.64
N LEU A 190 -21.73 -2.22 -9.62
CA LEU A 190 -21.46 -1.17 -10.60
C LEU A 190 -22.71 -0.87 -11.43
N LEU A 191 -23.40 -1.90 -11.96
CA LEU A 191 -24.63 -1.74 -12.72
C LEU A 191 -25.68 -1.01 -11.88
N TYR A 192 -25.91 -1.46 -10.64
CA TYR A 192 -26.85 -0.85 -9.72
C TYR A 192 -26.52 0.63 -9.44
N CYS A 193 -25.24 0.97 -9.23
CA CYS A 193 -24.81 2.36 -9.09
C CYS A 193 -25.10 3.19 -10.36
N LEU A 194 -24.81 2.64 -11.54
CA LEU A 194 -25.01 3.35 -12.82
C LEU A 194 -26.50 3.60 -13.10
N GLU A 195 -27.36 2.62 -12.85
CA GLU A 195 -28.81 2.72 -13.04
C GLU A 195 -29.42 3.77 -12.10
N ASN A 196 -28.88 3.94 -10.89
CA ASN A 196 -29.39 4.88 -9.88
C ASN A 196 -28.66 6.22 -9.83
N LEU A 197 -27.63 6.42 -10.67
CA LEU A 197 -26.91 7.70 -10.76
C LEU A 197 -27.83 8.86 -11.14
N VAL A 198 -28.82 8.60 -12.01
CA VAL A 198 -29.75 9.63 -12.50
C VAL A 198 -30.72 10.06 -11.40
N SER A 199 -31.12 9.17 -10.50
CA SER A 199 -32.04 9.49 -9.38
C SER A 199 -31.32 10.17 -8.20
N GLY A 200 -29.98 10.06 -8.13
CA GLY A 200 -29.19 10.59 -7.01
C GLY A 200 -29.30 9.78 -5.72
N ASP A 201 -29.93 8.59 -5.75
CA ASP A 201 -30.23 7.78 -4.55
C ASP A 201 -28.96 7.25 -3.84
N PHE A 202 -27.78 7.34 -4.48
CA PHE A 202 -26.49 6.90 -3.96
C PHE A 202 -25.42 7.97 -3.93
N ALA A 203 -25.81 9.24 -4.09
CA ALA A 203 -24.88 10.35 -3.95
C ALA A 203 -24.40 10.43 -2.48
N VAL A 204 -23.12 10.21 -2.25
CA VAL A 204 -22.47 10.56 -0.98
C VAL A 204 -21.87 11.94 -1.18
N GLU A 205 -22.48 12.96 -0.58
CA GLU A 205 -21.91 14.29 -0.55
C GLU A 205 -20.80 14.33 0.50
N VAL A 206 -19.63 14.74 0.07
CA VAL A 206 -18.51 15.06 0.96
C VAL A 206 -18.47 16.57 1.02
N ASN A 207 -18.68 17.13 2.21
CA ASN A 207 -18.57 18.58 2.40
C ASN A 207 -17.13 19.01 2.08
N ASP A 208 -17.02 20.06 1.30
CA ASP A 208 -15.77 20.75 0.98
C ASP A 208 -15.11 21.34 2.23
#